data_56a2ee488526352fa2d0b196b2ae725f
#
_entry.id   56a2ee488526352fa2d0b196b2ae725f
#
_cell.length_a   1.000
_cell.length_b   1.000
_cell.length_c   1.000
_cell.angle_alpha   90.00
_cell.angle_beta   90.00
_cell.angle_gamma   90.00
#
_symmetry.space_group_name_H-M   'P 1'
#
loop_
_entity.id
_entity.type
_entity.pdbx_description
1 polymer ?
#
loop_
_entity_poly.entity_id
_entity_poly.type
_entity_poly.pdbx_seq_one_letter_code
_entity_poly.pdbx_strand_id
1 'polypeptide(L)'
;NVTETWDISISETNTLFKTFKTDNSKYSSITDVEVAEVTNSAEKKFSKVDSLMYHVTKDCYYGMKNSDGNFEIAWGVGLDDSSATKTYKISYKVNDAIAKYQDYAELYWQFVGSDFEVSADKVTGTILLPQNASSKEDIKVWGHTEGLNGEIYATATNKIEFEVNNFRAGRYIEIRTL
;
A
#
# COMPACT_ATOMS: atom_id res chain seq x y z
N ASN A 1 2.50 9.50 5.77
CA ASN A 1 2.20 9.23 4.34
C ASN A 1 2.80 7.87 3.97
N VAL A 2 2.10 7.15 3.14
CA VAL A 2 2.51 5.85 2.60
C VAL A 2 2.57 5.96 1.08
N THR A 3 3.59 5.37 0.49
CA THR A 3 3.69 5.17 -0.96
C THR A 3 4.13 3.74 -1.21
N GLU A 4 3.38 3.04 -2.03
CA GLU A 4 3.65 1.66 -2.45
C GLU A 4 3.81 1.60 -3.96
N THR A 5 4.72 0.80 -4.44
CA THR A 5 4.87 0.48 -5.86
C THR A 5 4.68 -1.01 -6.05
N TRP A 6 3.80 -1.38 -6.97
CA TRP A 6 3.41 -2.74 -7.24
C TRP A 6 3.73 -3.11 -8.69
N ASP A 7 4.64 -4.05 -8.88
CA ASP A 7 4.86 -4.71 -10.18
C ASP A 7 4.01 -5.97 -10.19
N ILE A 8 2.93 -5.97 -10.98
CA ILE A 8 1.87 -6.99 -10.93
C ILE A 8 1.70 -7.62 -12.30
N SER A 9 1.72 -8.95 -12.34
CA SER A 9 1.28 -9.74 -13.49
C SER A 9 -0.22 -9.97 -13.37
N ILE A 10 -0.98 -9.39 -14.28
CA ILE A 10 -2.46 -9.35 -14.28
C ILE A 10 -2.97 -10.12 -15.48
N SER A 11 -3.99 -10.92 -15.27
CA SER A 11 -4.70 -11.65 -16.33
C SER A 11 -6.21 -11.51 -16.14
N GLU A 12 -6.92 -11.17 -17.21
CA GLU A 12 -8.40 -11.15 -17.28
C GLU A 12 -9.04 -10.39 -16.10
N THR A 13 -8.47 -9.22 -15.76
CA THR A 13 -8.89 -8.42 -14.60
C THR A 13 -9.20 -7.00 -15.03
N ASN A 14 -10.36 -6.50 -14.65
CA ASN A 14 -10.77 -5.10 -14.90
C ASN A 14 -10.34 -4.17 -13.78
N THR A 15 -10.48 -4.59 -12.54
CA THR A 15 -10.31 -3.76 -11.35
C THR A 15 -9.42 -4.45 -10.32
N LEU A 16 -8.45 -3.73 -9.80
CA LEU A 16 -7.70 -4.11 -8.60
C LEU A 16 -8.17 -3.26 -7.43
N PHE A 17 -8.08 -3.82 -6.23
CA PHE A 17 -8.46 -3.11 -5.02
C PHE A 17 -7.60 -3.49 -3.82
N LYS A 18 -7.62 -2.62 -2.83
CA LYS A 18 -6.99 -2.79 -1.52
C LYS A 18 -7.95 -2.32 -0.44
N THR A 19 -8.20 -3.16 0.55
CA THR A 19 -9.13 -2.88 1.65
C THR A 19 -8.40 -2.65 2.96
N PHE A 20 -8.86 -1.68 3.73
CA PHE A 20 -8.40 -1.36 5.08
C PHE A 20 -9.55 -1.58 6.06
N LYS A 21 -9.39 -2.52 6.99
CA LYS A 21 -10.43 -2.84 7.99
C LYS A 21 -10.64 -1.68 8.96
N THR A 22 -11.89 -1.22 9.07
CA THR A 22 -12.23 -0.07 9.92
C THR A 22 -12.42 -0.40 11.39
N ASP A 23 -12.55 -1.67 11.76
CA ASP A 23 -12.55 -2.13 13.15
C ASP A 23 -11.14 -2.10 13.79
N ASN A 24 -10.16 -1.73 12.98
CA ASN A 24 -8.79 -1.60 13.42
C ASN A 24 -8.62 -0.31 14.24
N SER A 25 -8.49 -0.45 15.56
CA SER A 25 -8.23 0.68 16.48
C SER A 25 -6.89 1.39 16.27
N LYS A 26 -6.10 0.94 15.30
CA LYS A 26 -4.75 1.45 15.02
C LYS A 26 -4.73 2.73 14.17
N TYR A 27 -5.86 3.21 13.66
CA TYR A 27 -5.93 4.44 12.85
C TYR A 27 -7.35 5.01 12.81
N SER A 28 -7.50 6.29 12.49
CA SER A 28 -8.81 6.95 12.42
C SER A 28 -9.38 7.03 10.99
N SER A 29 -8.53 7.27 10.00
CA SER A 29 -8.97 7.42 8.60
C SER A 29 -7.83 7.28 7.60
N ILE A 30 -8.21 7.00 6.35
CA ILE A 30 -7.33 7.04 5.18
C ILE A 30 -7.75 8.25 4.32
N THR A 31 -6.79 9.07 3.95
CA THR A 31 -7.01 10.29 3.14
C THR A 31 -5.90 10.44 2.08
N ASP A 32 -6.01 11.48 1.25
CA ASP A 32 -4.99 11.87 0.28
C ASP A 32 -4.57 10.72 -0.64
N VAL A 33 -5.57 9.92 -1.10
CA VAL A 33 -5.34 8.79 -1.99
C VAL A 33 -5.00 9.30 -3.38
N GLU A 34 -3.91 8.78 -3.94
CA GLU A 34 -3.56 8.92 -5.37
C GLU A 34 -3.16 7.55 -5.91
N VAL A 35 -3.53 7.29 -7.17
CA VAL A 35 -3.12 6.10 -7.92
C VAL A 35 -2.52 6.53 -9.25
N ALA A 36 -1.44 5.88 -9.67
CA ALA A 36 -0.81 6.09 -10.96
C ALA A 36 -0.29 4.77 -11.55
N GLU A 37 -0.29 4.65 -12.86
CA GLU A 37 0.49 3.65 -13.59
C GLU A 37 1.87 4.23 -13.90
N VAL A 38 2.93 3.45 -13.67
CA VAL A 38 4.32 3.82 -13.95
C VAL A 38 4.79 3.08 -15.19
N THR A 39 5.20 3.83 -16.22
CA THR A 39 5.75 3.29 -17.47
C THR A 39 7.03 4.03 -17.85
N ASN A 40 8.14 3.31 -18.04
CA ASN A 40 9.41 3.91 -18.47
C ASN A 40 9.82 5.16 -17.65
N SER A 41 9.63 5.10 -16.32
CA SER A 41 9.87 6.20 -15.38
C SER A 41 8.91 7.40 -15.48
N ALA A 42 7.86 7.32 -16.30
CA ALA A 42 6.77 8.29 -16.34
C ALA A 42 5.57 7.81 -15.51
N GLU A 43 4.98 8.72 -14.74
CA GLU A 43 3.78 8.45 -13.95
C GLU A 43 2.53 8.98 -14.70
N LYS A 44 1.61 8.09 -15.01
CA LYS A 44 0.27 8.44 -15.51
C LYS A 44 -0.68 8.41 -14.31
N LYS A 45 -1.02 9.58 -13.77
CA LYS A 45 -2.00 9.70 -12.68
C LYS A 45 -3.39 9.31 -13.16
N PHE A 46 -4.10 8.55 -12.31
CA PHE A 46 -5.48 8.16 -12.55
C PHE A 46 -6.45 9.24 -12.08
N SER A 47 -7.62 9.29 -12.70
CA SER A 47 -8.68 10.22 -12.33
C SER A 47 -9.49 9.68 -11.17
N LYS A 48 -9.68 10.50 -10.12
CA LYS A 48 -10.53 10.13 -8.99
C LYS A 48 -12.00 10.15 -9.39
N VAL A 49 -12.74 9.14 -8.95
CA VAL A 49 -14.21 9.08 -9.03
C VAL A 49 -14.79 9.00 -7.60
N ASP A 50 -15.95 9.63 -7.40
CA ASP A 50 -16.59 9.75 -6.10
C ASP A 50 -17.79 8.79 -5.98
N SER A 51 -17.62 7.57 -6.47
CA SER A 51 -18.64 6.50 -6.38
C SER A 51 -17.98 5.13 -6.32
N LEU A 52 -18.58 4.21 -5.55
CA LEU A 52 -18.25 2.80 -5.57
C LEU A 52 -18.64 2.21 -6.93
N MET A 53 -17.74 1.45 -7.53
CA MET A 53 -17.95 0.80 -8.82
C MET A 53 -17.49 -0.65 -8.74
N TYR A 54 -18.32 -1.59 -9.20
CA TYR A 54 -17.92 -2.99 -9.30
C TYR A 54 -16.80 -3.18 -10.34
N HIS A 55 -16.91 -2.47 -11.47
CA HIS A 55 -15.84 -2.35 -12.47
C HIS A 55 -15.40 -0.88 -12.54
N VAL A 56 -14.22 -0.60 -12.02
CA VAL A 56 -13.67 0.75 -12.10
C VAL A 56 -13.23 1.02 -13.53
N THR A 57 -13.67 2.16 -14.07
CA THR A 57 -13.25 2.60 -15.41
C THR A 57 -11.72 2.66 -15.50
N LYS A 58 -11.17 2.17 -16.60
CA LYS A 58 -9.72 2.21 -16.86
C LYS A 58 -9.16 3.61 -16.59
N ASP A 59 -7.99 3.67 -15.96
CA ASP A 59 -7.30 4.91 -15.58
C ASP A 59 -8.06 5.79 -14.57
N CYS A 60 -9.08 5.21 -13.90
CA CYS A 60 -9.79 5.85 -12.79
C CYS A 60 -9.55 5.09 -11.48
N TYR A 61 -9.81 5.75 -10.34
CA TYR A 61 -9.79 5.14 -9.02
C TYR A 61 -10.80 5.79 -8.09
N TYR A 62 -11.17 5.07 -7.04
CA TYR A 62 -11.82 5.64 -5.86
C TYR A 62 -11.08 5.26 -4.59
N GLY A 63 -11.28 6.07 -3.55
CA GLY A 63 -10.84 5.78 -2.18
C GLY A 63 -11.94 6.20 -1.22
N MET A 64 -12.75 5.25 -0.76
CA MET A 64 -13.91 5.50 0.12
C MET A 64 -14.33 4.25 0.89
N LYS A 65 -15.29 4.40 1.81
CA LYS A 65 -15.89 3.25 2.50
C LYS A 65 -16.73 2.43 1.56
N ASN A 66 -16.53 1.11 1.57
CA ASN A 66 -17.35 0.15 0.85
C ASN A 66 -18.63 -0.21 1.64
N SER A 67 -19.44 -1.12 1.12
CA SER A 67 -20.71 -1.56 1.75
C SER A 67 -20.51 -2.18 3.13
N ASP A 68 -19.37 -2.79 3.39
CA ASP A 68 -19.03 -3.43 4.67
C ASP A 68 -18.47 -2.45 5.69
N GLY A 69 -18.38 -1.16 5.32
CA GLY A 69 -17.85 -0.10 6.15
C GLY A 69 -16.32 -0.01 6.17
N ASN A 70 -15.62 -0.88 5.47
CA ASN A 70 -14.17 -0.83 5.32
C ASN A 70 -13.77 0.25 4.33
N PHE A 71 -12.61 0.89 4.54
CA PHE A 71 -12.07 1.80 3.54
C PHE A 71 -11.44 0.99 2.41
N GLU A 72 -11.77 1.33 1.18
CA GLU A 72 -11.28 0.64 -0.01
C GLU A 72 -10.69 1.62 -1.01
N ILE A 73 -9.52 1.29 -1.54
CA ILE A 73 -8.91 1.93 -2.69
C ILE A 73 -9.04 0.94 -3.85
N ALA A 74 -9.75 1.31 -4.91
CA ALA A 74 -9.88 0.47 -6.09
C ALA A 74 -9.56 1.27 -7.35
N TRP A 75 -8.96 0.59 -8.34
CA TRP A 75 -8.55 1.23 -9.60
C TRP A 75 -8.76 0.33 -10.81
N GLY A 76 -9.11 0.97 -11.93
CA GLY A 76 -9.39 0.29 -13.19
C GLY A 76 -8.12 0.01 -13.98
N VAL A 77 -7.88 -1.26 -14.29
CA VAL A 77 -6.74 -1.73 -15.09
C VAL A 77 -7.12 -2.00 -16.54
N GLY A 78 -8.38 -2.34 -16.82
CA GLY A 78 -8.93 -2.51 -18.17
C GLY A 78 -8.29 -3.63 -18.96
N LEU A 79 -8.12 -4.81 -18.35
CA LEU A 79 -7.56 -6.01 -18.97
C LEU A 79 -8.59 -7.15 -18.96
N ASP A 80 -9.80 -6.88 -19.44
CA ASP A 80 -10.93 -7.82 -19.38
C ASP A 80 -10.65 -9.15 -20.11
N ASP A 81 -9.97 -9.08 -21.26
CA ASP A 81 -9.70 -10.24 -22.13
C ASP A 81 -8.20 -10.38 -22.46
N SER A 82 -7.33 -9.81 -21.63
CA SER A 82 -5.89 -9.79 -21.91
C SER A 82 -5.05 -9.90 -20.64
N SER A 83 -3.76 -10.12 -20.82
CA SER A 83 -2.78 -10.20 -19.73
C SER A 83 -1.67 -9.20 -19.96
N ALA A 84 -1.17 -8.60 -18.90
CA ALA A 84 -0.03 -7.70 -18.92
C ALA A 84 0.67 -7.65 -17.56
N THR A 85 1.97 -7.32 -17.58
CA THR A 85 2.66 -6.87 -16.37
C THR A 85 2.58 -5.35 -16.31
N LYS A 86 2.14 -4.82 -15.17
CA LYS A 86 1.90 -3.40 -14.91
C LYS A 86 2.56 -2.98 -13.62
N THR A 87 3.03 -1.74 -13.59
CA THR A 87 3.55 -1.11 -12.38
C THR A 87 2.57 -0.04 -11.93
N TYR A 88 2.06 -0.16 -10.71
CA TYR A 88 1.19 0.84 -10.08
C TYR A 88 1.88 1.48 -8.88
N LYS A 89 1.67 2.78 -8.72
CA LYS A 89 2.06 3.56 -7.55
C LYS A 89 0.79 4.01 -6.84
N ILE A 90 0.67 3.65 -5.57
CA ILE A 90 -0.46 3.99 -4.71
C ILE A 90 0.06 4.81 -3.55
N SER A 91 -0.45 6.01 -3.38
CA SER A 91 -0.09 6.90 -2.26
C SER A 91 -1.33 7.20 -1.42
N TYR A 92 -1.16 7.25 -0.11
CA TYR A 92 -2.23 7.62 0.82
C TYR A 92 -1.67 8.08 2.16
N LYS A 93 -2.50 8.74 2.94
CA LYS A 93 -2.20 9.14 4.31
C LYS A 93 -3.04 8.30 5.28
N VAL A 94 -2.39 7.75 6.29
CA VAL A 94 -3.04 7.08 7.42
C VAL A 94 -3.02 8.04 8.59
N ASN A 95 -4.18 8.45 9.05
CA ASN A 95 -4.31 9.38 10.16
C ASN A 95 -4.37 8.62 11.47
N ASP A 96 -3.70 9.17 12.50
CA ASP A 96 -3.64 8.64 13.87
C ASP A 96 -3.12 7.18 13.97
N ALA A 97 -2.26 6.77 13.02
CA ALA A 97 -1.67 5.43 13.00
C ALA A 97 -0.42 5.30 13.89
N ILE A 98 0.01 6.40 14.50
CA ILE A 98 1.20 6.41 15.35
C ILE A 98 0.78 6.34 16.81
N ALA A 99 1.12 5.26 17.48
CA ALA A 99 1.03 5.15 18.93
C ALA A 99 2.22 5.88 19.58
N LYS A 100 1.96 6.76 20.54
CA LYS A 100 2.98 7.51 21.26
C LYS A 100 3.12 6.93 22.67
N TYR A 101 4.36 6.62 23.02
CA TYR A 101 4.77 6.18 24.35
C TYR A 101 5.71 7.23 24.98
N GLN A 102 6.14 7.00 26.21
CA GLN A 102 7.00 7.95 26.91
C GLN A 102 8.34 8.16 26.20
N ASP A 103 8.94 7.09 25.70
CA ASP A 103 10.31 7.07 25.17
C ASP A 103 10.40 6.85 23.66
N TYR A 104 9.27 6.47 23.01
CA TYR A 104 9.25 6.19 21.57
C TYR A 104 7.87 6.40 20.97
N ALA A 105 7.81 6.37 19.64
CA ALA A 105 6.57 6.31 18.87
C ALA A 105 6.60 5.06 18.00
N GLU A 106 5.45 4.45 17.79
CA GLU A 106 5.30 3.19 17.07
C GLU A 106 4.32 3.34 15.91
N LEU A 107 4.73 2.88 14.72
CA LEU A 107 3.83 2.53 13.64
C LEU A 107 3.78 1.01 13.53
N TYR A 108 2.58 0.44 13.62
CA TYR A 108 2.32 -0.97 13.34
C TYR A 108 1.24 -1.06 12.27
N TRP A 109 1.65 -1.33 11.03
CA TRP A 109 0.79 -1.18 9.87
C TRP A 109 0.85 -2.38 8.92
N GLN A 110 -0.32 -2.86 8.49
CA GLN A 110 -0.46 -3.87 7.47
C GLN A 110 -0.60 -3.18 6.10
N PHE A 111 0.48 -3.20 5.31
CA PHE A 111 0.50 -2.60 3.97
C PHE A 111 -0.30 -3.40 2.96
N VAL A 112 -0.26 -4.72 3.07
CA VAL A 112 -1.02 -5.65 2.24
C VAL A 112 -1.76 -6.61 3.16
N GLY A 113 -3.09 -6.68 3.00
CA GLY A 113 -3.92 -7.63 3.72
C GLY A 113 -3.94 -9.00 3.03
N SER A 114 -4.27 -10.05 3.78
CA SER A 114 -4.46 -11.40 3.26
C SER A 114 -5.64 -11.51 2.27
N ASP A 115 -6.50 -10.49 2.22
CA ASP A 115 -7.63 -10.44 1.30
C ASP A 115 -7.22 -9.97 -0.12
N PHE A 116 -5.94 -9.63 -0.33
CA PHE A 116 -5.42 -9.26 -1.65
C PHE A 116 -5.14 -10.54 -2.47
N GLU A 117 -5.94 -10.76 -3.50
CA GLU A 117 -5.99 -12.01 -4.25
C GLU A 117 -5.10 -12.03 -5.50
N VAL A 118 -4.23 -11.06 -5.67
CA VAL A 118 -3.34 -10.95 -6.82
C VAL A 118 -1.89 -11.18 -6.40
N SER A 119 -1.18 -12.02 -7.14
CA SER A 119 0.26 -12.17 -6.97
C SER A 119 0.99 -10.99 -7.62
N ALA A 120 2.14 -10.61 -7.06
CA ALA A 120 2.99 -9.56 -7.58
C ALA A 120 4.44 -10.04 -7.68
N ASP A 121 5.14 -9.67 -8.76
CA ASP A 121 6.55 -9.99 -8.90
C ASP A 121 7.36 -9.26 -7.84
N LYS A 122 6.97 -8.04 -7.53
CA LYS A 122 7.66 -7.19 -6.57
C LYS A 122 6.69 -6.21 -5.90
N VAL A 123 6.83 -6.07 -4.59
CA VAL A 123 6.16 -5.02 -3.79
C VAL A 123 7.22 -4.19 -3.11
N THR A 124 7.19 -2.88 -3.30
CA THR A 124 8.07 -1.94 -2.61
C THR A 124 7.26 -0.89 -1.88
N GLY A 125 7.78 -0.37 -0.79
CA GLY A 125 7.14 0.70 -0.06
C GLY A 125 8.14 1.62 0.61
N THR A 126 7.70 2.85 0.84
CA THR A 126 8.45 3.88 1.55
C THR A 126 7.60 4.42 2.71
N ILE A 127 8.18 4.47 3.89
CA ILE A 127 7.60 5.11 5.07
C ILE A 127 8.43 6.35 5.38
N LEU A 128 7.79 7.52 5.38
CA LEU A 128 8.41 8.77 5.80
C LEU A 128 7.99 9.09 7.24
N LEU A 129 8.97 9.18 8.13
CA LEU A 129 8.74 9.56 9.51
C LEU A 129 8.50 11.08 9.60
N PRO A 130 7.69 11.56 10.55
CA PRO A 130 7.36 12.97 10.69
C PRO A 130 8.54 13.83 11.17
N GLN A 131 9.53 13.21 11.79
CA GLN A 131 10.74 13.84 12.32
C GLN A 131 11.95 12.97 12.01
N ASN A 132 13.12 13.60 11.96
CA ASN A 132 14.37 12.89 11.86
C ASN A 132 14.71 12.23 13.20
N ALA A 133 15.10 10.97 13.18
CA ALA A 133 15.81 10.35 14.28
C ALA A 133 17.23 10.94 14.42
N SER A 134 17.87 10.74 15.54
CA SER A 134 19.25 11.20 15.76
C SER A 134 20.23 10.47 14.83
N SER A 135 19.96 9.20 14.56
CA SER A 135 20.63 8.40 13.54
C SER A 135 19.63 7.40 12.93
N LYS A 136 19.96 6.82 11.79
CA LYS A 136 19.10 5.78 11.20
C LYS A 136 19.14 4.47 11.99
N GLU A 137 20.18 4.23 12.78
CA GLU A 137 20.32 3.08 13.68
C GLU A 137 19.37 3.14 14.89
N ASP A 138 18.84 4.33 15.21
CA ASP A 138 17.82 4.51 16.25
C ASP A 138 16.44 4.09 15.77
N ILE A 139 16.22 4.00 14.45
CA ILE A 139 14.98 3.52 13.87
C ILE A 139 14.99 1.99 13.90
N LYS A 140 14.10 1.41 14.67
CA LYS A 140 13.92 -0.06 14.74
C LYS A 140 12.80 -0.47 13.79
N VAL A 141 13.07 -1.45 12.92
CA VAL A 141 12.11 -1.92 11.92
C VAL A 141 12.02 -3.43 11.90
N TRP A 142 10.80 -3.93 11.74
CA TRP A 142 10.50 -5.35 11.57
C TRP A 142 9.45 -5.51 10.47
N GLY A 143 9.70 -6.46 9.57
CA GLY A 143 8.74 -6.91 8.57
C GLY A 143 8.17 -8.26 8.98
N HIS A 144 6.86 -8.41 8.89
CA HIS A 144 6.16 -9.66 9.12
C HIS A 144 5.47 -10.08 7.83
N THR A 145 5.87 -11.23 7.30
CA THR A 145 5.26 -11.85 6.13
C THR A 145 5.23 -13.36 6.33
N GLU A 146 4.21 -14.02 5.86
CA GLU A 146 4.12 -15.47 5.97
C GLU A 146 4.67 -16.14 4.70
N GLY A 147 5.84 -16.80 4.82
CA GLY A 147 6.45 -17.57 3.75
C GLY A 147 6.90 -16.74 2.53
N LEU A 148 7.19 -15.46 2.74
CA LEU A 148 7.71 -14.56 1.73
C LEU A 148 9.12 -14.07 2.11
N ASN A 149 9.92 -13.75 1.10
CA ASN A 149 11.22 -13.11 1.28
C ASN A 149 11.08 -11.60 1.12
N GLY A 150 11.43 -10.86 2.15
CA GLY A 150 11.39 -9.40 2.13
C GLY A 150 12.57 -8.79 2.86
N GLU A 151 12.88 -7.56 2.50
CA GLU A 151 13.88 -6.73 3.16
C GLU A 151 13.22 -5.44 3.62
N ILE A 152 13.63 -4.95 4.81
CA ILE A 152 13.20 -3.66 5.34
C ILE A 152 14.37 -3.01 6.07
N TYR A 153 14.59 -1.73 5.83
CA TYR A 153 15.69 -0.98 6.43
C TYR A 153 15.43 0.53 6.42
N ALA A 154 16.03 1.24 7.38
CA ALA A 154 16.08 2.69 7.37
C ALA A 154 17.14 3.16 6.37
N THR A 155 16.73 3.92 5.35
CA THR A 155 17.63 4.48 4.33
C THR A 155 18.11 5.88 4.68
N ALA A 156 17.37 6.59 5.55
CA ALA A 156 17.75 7.90 6.09
C ALA A 156 17.18 8.03 7.52
N THR A 157 17.54 9.11 8.21
CA THR A 157 17.06 9.39 9.57
C THR A 157 15.54 9.57 9.70
N ASN A 158 14.84 9.67 8.59
CA ASN A 158 13.38 9.78 8.55
C ASN A 158 12.73 8.93 7.44
N LYS A 159 13.48 7.97 6.87
CA LYS A 159 12.97 7.17 5.75
C LYS A 159 13.26 5.70 5.95
N ILE A 160 12.22 4.90 5.82
CA ILE A 160 12.27 3.44 5.81
C ILE A 160 11.81 2.97 4.44
N GLU A 161 12.49 1.98 3.89
CA GLU A 161 12.10 1.32 2.64
C GLU A 161 11.98 -0.17 2.88
N PHE A 162 11.03 -0.79 2.20
CA PHE A 162 10.89 -2.23 2.19
C PHE A 162 10.65 -2.76 0.78
N GLU A 163 11.02 -4.01 0.59
CA GLU A 163 10.83 -4.75 -0.64
C GLU A 163 10.43 -6.18 -0.32
N VAL A 164 9.45 -6.70 -1.05
CA VAL A 164 9.06 -8.12 -1.03
C VAL A 164 9.02 -8.61 -2.46
N ASN A 165 9.78 -9.66 -2.75
CA ASN A 165 9.82 -10.29 -4.07
C ASN A 165 8.93 -11.53 -4.10
N ASN A 166 8.33 -11.79 -5.26
CA ASN A 166 7.45 -12.93 -5.50
C ASN A 166 6.29 -13.02 -4.49
N PHE A 167 5.62 -11.89 -4.28
CA PHE A 167 4.44 -11.84 -3.43
C PHE A 167 3.34 -12.77 -3.98
N ARG A 168 2.78 -13.59 -3.11
CA ARG A 168 1.72 -14.54 -3.46
C ARG A 168 0.37 -14.05 -2.95
N ALA A 169 -0.68 -14.23 -3.75
CA ALA A 169 -2.06 -13.98 -3.36
C ALA A 169 -2.41 -14.62 -2.00
N GLY A 170 -3.24 -13.95 -1.22
CA GLY A 170 -3.65 -14.41 0.10
C GLY A 170 -2.60 -14.28 1.20
N ARG A 171 -1.44 -13.67 0.93
CA ARG A 171 -0.41 -13.35 1.93
C ARG A 171 -0.53 -11.92 2.40
N TYR A 172 0.14 -11.59 3.50
CA TYR A 172 0.15 -10.23 4.05
C TYR A 172 1.57 -9.66 4.15
N ILE A 173 1.65 -8.34 4.17
CA ILE A 173 2.87 -7.59 4.48
C ILE A 173 2.51 -6.62 5.61
N GLU A 174 3.12 -6.82 6.76
CA GLU A 174 2.92 -6.00 7.93
C GLU A 174 4.28 -5.49 8.43
N ILE A 175 4.33 -4.22 8.79
CA ILE A 175 5.56 -3.58 9.24
C ILE A 175 5.32 -2.92 10.59
N ARG A 176 6.28 -3.12 11.48
CA ARG A 176 6.39 -2.44 12.74
C ARG A 176 7.66 -1.58 12.74
N THR A 177 7.57 -0.34 13.18
CA THR A 177 8.73 0.54 13.37
C THR A 177 8.57 1.36 14.65
N LEU A 178 9.69 1.56 15.32
CA LEU A 178 9.83 2.40 16.51
C LEU A 178 10.82 3.51 16.23
#